data_123b1169cb3fbbdcbb81481b449055dc
#
_entry.id   123b1169cb3fbbdcbb81481b449055dc
#
_cell.length_a   1.000
_cell.length_b   1.000
_cell.length_c   1.000
_cell.angle_alpha   90.00
_cell.angle_beta   90.00
_cell.angle_gamma   90.00
#
_symmetry.space_group_name_H-M   'P 1'
#
loop_
_entity.id
_entity.type
_entity.pdbx_description
1 polymer ?
#
loop_
_entity_poly.entity_id
_entity_poly.type
_entity_poly.pdbx_seq_one_letter_code
_entity_poly.pdbx_strand_id
1 'polypeptide(L)'
;MGFPIALMIDYVWKSPKPPPGTKRRALDRTHPDNFKYFRNWGFTIYRTYYGPESDESWNTLLQVLTQQTRLALGYHDTDRLRAKDWRWANFYKGDKATYPDLINIMKRLFRLFPREDPDRLAGLDVAGIRKLCLEEGEQAESEKNMVGTRLKFVLVADEAVLKDIANDIFVVKTVGYDWDPIQDSRSWGWMRLATGDLLEFWEMILMADEYSISKYYDIFFKGSEEDLEKHVWWGSASLSRFGDCSRVQTACKDDKFGRFRFDP
;
A
#
# COMPACT_ATOMS: atom_id res chain seq x y z
N MET A 1 0.22 11.58 9.85
CA MET A 1 -1.08 12.27 9.64
C MET A 1 -1.85 11.39 8.66
N GLY A 2 -2.82 10.57 9.12
CA GLY A 2 -3.52 9.60 8.26
C GLY A 2 -4.41 10.29 7.22
N PHE A 3 -4.55 9.65 6.07
CA PHE A 3 -5.45 10.10 5.01
C PHE A 3 -6.90 9.86 5.45
N PRO A 4 -7.83 10.81 5.28
CA PRO A 4 -9.20 10.62 5.74
C PRO A 4 -9.88 9.44 5.07
N ILE A 5 -10.53 8.57 5.84
CA ILE A 5 -11.21 7.38 5.31
C ILE A 5 -12.24 7.73 4.22
N ALA A 6 -12.86 8.89 4.31
CA ALA A 6 -13.83 9.34 3.31
C ALA A 6 -13.17 9.58 1.94
N LEU A 7 -11.95 10.14 1.90
CA LEU A 7 -11.20 10.31 0.65
C LEU A 7 -10.74 8.95 0.10
N MET A 8 -10.35 8.01 0.96
CA MET A 8 -10.05 6.64 0.54
C MET A 8 -11.27 5.99 -0.12
N ILE A 9 -12.45 6.16 0.48
CA ILE A 9 -13.71 5.65 -0.08
C ILE A 9 -14.03 6.33 -1.42
N ASP A 10 -13.84 7.64 -1.53
CA ASP A 10 -14.06 8.37 -2.80
C ASP A 10 -13.14 7.84 -3.90
N TYR A 11 -11.91 7.51 -3.54
CA TYR A 11 -10.92 7.00 -4.48
C TYR A 11 -11.27 5.58 -4.98
N VAL A 12 -11.76 4.70 -4.12
CA VAL A 12 -12.15 3.34 -4.49
C VAL A 12 -13.54 3.26 -5.14
N TRP A 13 -14.36 4.32 -5.02
CA TRP A 13 -15.72 4.35 -5.55
C TRP A 13 -15.76 4.71 -7.04
N LYS A 14 -16.23 3.79 -7.86
CA LYS A 14 -16.50 4.03 -9.28
C LYS A 14 -18.00 4.27 -9.47
N SER A 15 -18.40 5.53 -9.37
CA SER A 15 -19.80 5.91 -9.57
C SER A 15 -20.33 5.40 -10.91
N PRO A 16 -21.48 4.71 -10.95
CA PRO A 16 -22.08 4.28 -12.21
C PRO A 16 -22.43 5.49 -13.09
N LYS A 17 -22.26 5.33 -14.39
CA LYS A 17 -22.69 6.35 -15.35
C LYS A 17 -24.23 6.40 -15.37
N PRO A 18 -24.84 7.57 -15.20
CA PRO A 18 -26.31 7.68 -15.34
C PRO A 18 -26.72 7.39 -16.78
N PRO A 19 -27.92 6.85 -16.99
CA PRO A 19 -28.49 6.74 -18.33
C PRO A 19 -28.52 8.10 -19.04
N PRO A 20 -28.38 8.14 -20.38
CA PRO A 20 -28.49 9.39 -21.14
C PRO A 20 -29.78 10.13 -20.79
N GLY A 21 -29.67 11.45 -20.57
CA GLY A 21 -30.81 12.29 -20.24
C GLY A 21 -31.29 12.26 -18.79
N THR A 22 -30.70 11.47 -17.91
CA THR A 22 -31.05 11.41 -16.49
C THR A 22 -30.05 12.18 -15.62
N LYS A 23 -30.57 12.84 -14.58
CA LYS A 23 -29.71 13.51 -13.58
C LYS A 23 -28.98 12.46 -12.73
N ARG A 24 -27.73 12.74 -12.43
CA ARG A 24 -26.93 11.90 -11.54
C ARG A 24 -27.59 11.88 -10.15
N ARG A 25 -28.01 10.70 -9.70
CA ARG A 25 -28.55 10.51 -8.36
C ARG A 25 -27.43 10.06 -7.44
N ALA A 26 -27.31 10.65 -6.27
CA ALA A 26 -26.40 10.17 -5.25
C ALA A 26 -26.84 8.76 -4.81
N LEU A 27 -25.94 7.80 -4.91
CA LEU A 27 -26.19 6.43 -4.45
C LEU A 27 -25.65 6.28 -3.03
N ASP A 28 -26.40 5.57 -2.22
CA ASP A 28 -25.94 5.15 -0.89
C ASP A 28 -24.83 4.11 -1.05
N ARG A 29 -23.61 4.49 -0.71
CA ARG A 29 -22.41 3.63 -0.82
C ARG A 29 -22.43 2.44 0.12
N THR A 30 -23.18 2.51 1.21
CA THR A 30 -23.30 1.44 2.20
C THR A 30 -24.37 0.40 1.83
N HIS A 31 -25.23 0.71 0.86
CA HIS A 31 -26.23 -0.24 0.42
C HIS A 31 -25.54 -1.46 -0.23
N PRO A 32 -25.89 -2.70 0.20
CA PRO A 32 -25.20 -3.91 -0.27
C PRO A 32 -25.15 -4.06 -1.79
N ASP A 33 -26.22 -3.70 -2.52
CA ASP A 33 -26.29 -3.79 -3.98
C ASP A 33 -25.32 -2.85 -4.69
N ASN A 34 -24.84 -1.83 -4.00
CA ASN A 34 -23.90 -0.84 -4.54
C ASN A 34 -22.45 -1.23 -4.33
N PHE A 35 -22.17 -2.31 -3.57
CA PHE A 35 -20.80 -2.79 -3.33
C PHE A 35 -20.07 -3.13 -4.64
N LYS A 36 -20.77 -3.55 -5.66
CA LYS A 36 -20.25 -3.84 -7.02
C LYS A 36 -19.61 -2.64 -7.72
N TYR A 37 -19.86 -1.42 -7.24
CA TYR A 37 -19.26 -0.20 -7.79
C TYR A 37 -17.95 0.19 -7.10
N PHE A 38 -17.52 -0.55 -6.09
CA PHE A 38 -16.20 -0.37 -5.52
C PHE A 38 -15.15 -1.15 -6.29
N ARG A 39 -13.96 -0.57 -6.33
CA ARG A 39 -12.74 -1.23 -6.81
C ARG A 39 -11.93 -1.73 -5.63
N ASN A 40 -11.13 -2.76 -5.84
CA ASN A 40 -10.18 -3.23 -4.85
C ASN A 40 -9.02 -2.21 -4.70
N TRP A 41 -8.36 -2.25 -3.56
CA TRP A 41 -7.13 -1.51 -3.31
C TRP A 41 -6.10 -2.44 -2.69
N GLY A 42 -4.83 -2.07 -2.78
CA GLY A 42 -3.69 -2.87 -2.32
C GLY A 42 -2.62 -2.96 -3.39
N PHE A 43 -1.91 -4.08 -3.45
CA PHE A 43 -0.74 -4.21 -4.30
C PHE A 43 -0.64 -5.58 -4.95
N THR A 44 -0.03 -5.62 -6.14
CA THR A 44 0.55 -6.85 -6.66
C THR A 44 1.86 -7.12 -5.92
N ILE A 45 2.08 -8.38 -5.53
CA ILE A 45 3.30 -8.80 -4.87
C ILE A 45 3.93 -9.95 -5.66
N TYR A 46 5.19 -9.78 -6.05
CA TYR A 46 5.97 -10.74 -6.82
C TYR A 46 6.90 -11.53 -5.91
N ARG A 47 6.86 -12.85 -6.00
CA ARG A 47 7.83 -13.73 -5.38
C ARG A 47 8.95 -14.00 -6.38
N THR A 48 10.20 -13.66 -6.01
CA THR A 48 11.35 -13.88 -6.89
C THR A 48 12.38 -14.87 -6.33
N TYR A 49 12.11 -15.45 -5.15
CA TYR A 49 12.95 -16.48 -4.55
C TYR A 49 12.15 -17.74 -4.20
N TYR A 50 12.67 -18.88 -4.63
CA TYR A 50 12.05 -20.21 -4.51
C TYR A 50 13.01 -21.25 -3.89
N GLY A 51 13.93 -20.81 -3.02
CA GLY A 51 14.84 -21.67 -2.31
C GLY A 51 14.18 -22.46 -1.18
N PRO A 52 14.95 -23.32 -0.48
CA PRO A 52 14.46 -24.08 0.65
C PRO A 52 13.77 -23.20 1.69
N GLU A 53 12.68 -23.71 2.29
CA GLU A 53 11.90 -23.05 3.36
C GLU A 53 11.23 -21.71 2.95
N SER A 54 11.41 -21.27 1.70
CA SER A 54 10.84 -20.00 1.25
C SER A 54 9.31 -20.01 1.12
N ASP A 55 8.66 -21.19 1.04
CA ASP A 55 7.21 -21.31 0.94
C ASP A 55 6.51 -20.91 2.23
N GLU A 56 7.06 -21.32 3.38
CA GLU A 56 6.53 -20.93 4.68
C GLU A 56 6.66 -19.43 4.91
N SER A 57 7.85 -18.87 4.64
CA SER A 57 8.12 -17.44 4.74
C SER A 57 7.23 -16.62 3.80
N TRP A 58 7.00 -17.11 2.59
CA TRP A 58 6.09 -16.46 1.63
C TRP A 58 4.63 -16.43 2.14
N ASN A 59 4.13 -17.56 2.62
CA ASN A 59 2.77 -17.63 3.18
C ASN A 59 2.63 -16.73 4.41
N THR A 60 3.63 -16.73 5.28
CA THR A 60 3.69 -15.85 6.46
C THR A 60 3.66 -14.38 6.05
N LEU A 61 4.46 -13.98 5.06
CA LEU A 61 4.49 -12.60 4.55
C LEU A 61 3.11 -12.16 4.04
N LEU A 62 2.43 -12.97 3.22
CA LEU A 62 1.09 -12.66 2.70
C LEU A 62 0.07 -12.50 3.83
N GLN A 63 0.13 -13.39 4.81
CA GLN A 63 -0.76 -13.36 5.99
C GLN A 63 -0.51 -12.09 6.81
N VAL A 64 0.74 -11.81 7.15
CA VAL A 64 1.13 -10.66 7.96
C VAL A 64 0.75 -9.35 7.29
N LEU A 65 1.09 -9.16 6.00
CA LEU A 65 0.69 -7.98 5.22
C LEU A 65 -0.83 -7.78 5.25
N THR A 66 -1.59 -8.87 5.07
CA THR A 66 -3.06 -8.79 5.07
C THR A 66 -3.62 -8.43 6.44
N GLN A 67 -3.14 -9.08 7.48
CA GLN A 67 -3.62 -8.85 8.84
C GLN A 67 -3.25 -7.46 9.35
N GLN A 68 -2.00 -7.06 9.22
CA GLN A 68 -1.52 -5.77 9.72
C GLN A 68 -2.19 -4.59 8.99
N THR A 69 -2.36 -4.68 7.68
CA THR A 69 -3.07 -3.64 6.92
C THR A 69 -4.54 -3.51 7.36
N ARG A 70 -5.22 -4.62 7.59
CA ARG A 70 -6.60 -4.60 8.11
C ARG A 70 -6.69 -4.09 9.53
N LEU A 71 -5.73 -4.40 10.38
CA LEU A 71 -5.62 -3.85 11.74
C LEU A 71 -5.36 -2.36 11.69
N ALA A 72 -4.41 -1.91 10.88
CA ALA A 72 -4.09 -0.49 10.71
C ALA A 72 -5.32 0.35 10.35
N LEU A 73 -6.20 -0.15 9.48
CA LEU A 73 -7.49 0.50 9.18
C LEU A 73 -8.38 0.68 10.43
N GLY A 74 -8.29 -0.22 11.42
CA GLY A 74 -9.05 -0.11 12.67
C GLY A 74 -8.56 1.01 13.59
N TYR A 75 -7.30 1.44 13.44
CA TYR A 75 -6.71 2.51 14.24
C TYR A 75 -6.90 3.91 13.66
N HIS A 76 -7.57 4.05 12.52
CA HIS A 76 -8.02 5.35 12.00
C HIS A 76 -9.03 6.08 12.90
N ASP A 77 -9.33 5.54 14.08
CA ASP A 77 -10.23 6.13 15.08
C ASP A 77 -9.81 7.55 15.52
N THR A 78 -8.57 7.94 15.27
CA THR A 78 -8.13 9.34 15.45
C THR A 78 -8.89 10.31 14.55
N ASP A 79 -9.46 9.85 13.45
CA ASP A 79 -10.33 10.67 12.60
C ASP A 79 -11.71 10.95 13.23
N ARG A 80 -12.14 10.15 14.20
CA ARG A 80 -13.33 10.48 15.03
C ARG A 80 -13.21 11.81 15.74
N LEU A 81 -12.02 12.16 16.21
CA LEU A 81 -11.76 13.47 16.82
C LEU A 81 -11.73 14.58 15.78
N ARG A 82 -11.31 14.27 14.56
CA ARG A 82 -11.26 15.20 13.43
C ARG A 82 -12.58 15.36 12.70
N ALA A 83 -13.47 14.39 12.77
CA ALA A 83 -14.84 14.52 12.24
C ALA A 83 -15.61 15.67 12.92
N LYS A 84 -15.18 16.11 14.11
CA LYS A 84 -15.66 17.34 14.76
C LYS A 84 -15.00 18.61 14.22
N ASP A 85 -13.90 18.49 13.48
CA ASP A 85 -13.28 19.62 12.79
C ASP A 85 -14.15 19.97 11.57
N TRP A 86 -14.59 21.24 11.47
CA TRP A 86 -15.45 21.75 10.39
C TRP A 86 -14.92 21.45 8.98
N ARG A 87 -13.61 21.33 8.84
CA ARG A 87 -12.93 20.99 7.57
C ARG A 87 -13.30 19.59 7.09
N TRP A 88 -13.56 18.67 8.01
CA TRP A 88 -13.87 17.27 7.73
C TRP A 88 -15.37 16.99 7.75
N ALA A 89 -16.15 17.81 8.46
CA ALA A 89 -17.62 17.69 8.52
C ALA A 89 -18.27 17.77 7.14
N ASN A 90 -17.63 18.44 6.18
CA ASN A 90 -18.15 18.55 4.81
C ASN A 90 -17.97 17.27 3.98
N PHE A 91 -16.97 16.44 4.29
CA PHE A 91 -16.77 15.15 3.62
C PHE A 91 -17.82 14.12 4.02
N TYR A 92 -18.39 14.23 5.21
CA TYR A 92 -19.42 13.33 5.72
C TYR A 92 -20.85 13.81 5.48
N LYS A 93 -21.02 15.04 4.96
CA LYS A 93 -22.34 15.58 4.60
C LYS A 93 -22.88 14.88 3.35
N GLY A 94 -23.72 13.89 3.55
CA GLY A 94 -24.43 13.21 2.46
C GLY A 94 -24.33 11.69 2.48
N ASP A 95 -23.34 11.12 3.14
CA ASP A 95 -23.31 9.68 3.38
C ASP A 95 -24.04 9.36 4.70
N LYS A 96 -25.03 8.48 4.64
CA LYS A 96 -25.66 7.89 5.84
C LYS A 96 -24.73 6.90 6.53
N ALA A 97 -23.54 6.67 5.92
CA ALA A 97 -22.54 5.75 6.40
C ALA A 97 -21.96 6.19 7.74
N THR A 98 -21.89 5.29 8.68
CA THR A 98 -21.11 5.49 9.88
C THR A 98 -19.62 5.26 9.58
N TYR A 99 -18.75 5.85 10.35
CA TYR A 99 -17.30 5.65 10.23
C TYR A 99 -16.90 4.15 10.27
N PRO A 100 -17.43 3.30 11.18
CA PRO A 100 -17.21 1.86 11.15
C PRO A 100 -17.60 1.18 9.84
N ASP A 101 -18.67 1.63 9.19
CA ASP A 101 -19.10 1.07 7.90
C ASP A 101 -18.06 1.34 6.82
N LEU A 102 -17.50 2.55 6.77
CA LEU A 102 -16.46 2.92 5.81
C LEU A 102 -15.17 2.11 6.03
N ILE A 103 -14.75 1.93 7.28
CA ILE A 103 -13.61 1.06 7.63
C ILE A 103 -13.86 -0.38 7.17
N ASN A 104 -15.06 -0.91 7.43
CA ASN A 104 -15.39 -2.28 7.03
C ASN A 104 -15.40 -2.44 5.50
N ILE A 105 -15.87 -1.43 4.76
CA ILE A 105 -15.78 -1.42 3.31
C ILE A 105 -14.31 -1.48 2.88
N MET A 106 -13.44 -0.63 3.42
CA MET A 106 -12.02 -0.61 3.08
C MET A 106 -11.32 -1.93 3.41
N LYS A 107 -11.60 -2.53 4.58
CA LYS A 107 -11.08 -3.86 4.94
C LYS A 107 -11.51 -4.96 3.96
N ARG A 108 -12.75 -4.91 3.47
CA ARG A 108 -13.29 -5.88 2.51
C ARG A 108 -12.71 -5.70 1.11
N LEU A 109 -12.31 -4.48 0.75
CA LEU A 109 -11.76 -4.16 -0.57
C LEU A 109 -10.24 -4.36 -0.65
N PHE A 110 -9.56 -4.50 0.48
CA PHE A 110 -8.12 -4.75 0.48
C PHE A 110 -7.79 -6.10 -0.15
N ARG A 111 -6.86 -6.09 -1.11
CA ARG A 111 -6.35 -7.29 -1.79
C ARG A 111 -4.85 -7.18 -2.00
N LEU A 112 -4.18 -8.29 -1.74
CA LEU A 112 -2.88 -8.58 -2.32
C LEU A 112 -3.10 -9.50 -3.52
N PHE A 113 -2.34 -9.29 -4.58
CA PHE A 113 -2.34 -10.14 -5.76
C PHE A 113 -0.99 -10.84 -5.85
N PRO A 114 -0.85 -12.03 -5.24
CA PRO A 114 0.37 -12.79 -5.28
C PRO A 114 0.65 -13.29 -6.71
N ARG A 115 1.89 -13.12 -7.13
CA ARG A 115 2.43 -13.61 -8.40
C ARG A 115 3.54 -14.58 -8.10
N GLU A 116 3.28 -15.83 -8.38
CA GLU A 116 4.18 -16.96 -8.17
C GLU A 116 4.31 -17.73 -9.48
N ASP A 117 5.45 -17.62 -10.11
CA ASP A 117 5.79 -18.31 -11.35
C ASP A 117 7.31 -18.50 -11.36
N PRO A 118 7.82 -19.65 -10.86
CA PRO A 118 9.26 -19.87 -10.79
C PRO A 118 9.97 -19.74 -12.12
N ASP A 119 9.33 -20.17 -13.21
CA ASP A 119 9.94 -20.14 -14.55
C ASP A 119 10.14 -18.70 -15.06
N ARG A 120 9.28 -17.79 -14.64
CA ARG A 120 9.31 -16.38 -15.08
C ARG A 120 9.94 -15.43 -14.06
N LEU A 121 9.80 -15.72 -12.77
CA LEU A 121 10.09 -14.78 -11.71
C LEU A 121 11.36 -15.12 -10.92
N ALA A 122 11.81 -16.39 -10.94
CA ALA A 122 12.97 -16.78 -10.12
C ALA A 122 14.21 -15.95 -10.47
N GLY A 123 14.80 -15.34 -9.41
CA GLY A 123 16.03 -14.57 -9.54
C GLY A 123 15.88 -13.19 -10.18
N LEU A 124 14.66 -12.73 -10.48
CA LEU A 124 14.48 -11.36 -10.96
C LEU A 124 14.85 -10.36 -9.86
N ASP A 125 15.69 -9.42 -10.21
CA ASP A 125 16.02 -8.24 -9.41
C ASP A 125 15.00 -7.10 -9.63
N VAL A 126 15.23 -5.96 -9.02
CA VAL A 126 14.37 -4.78 -9.15
C VAL A 126 14.23 -4.33 -10.60
N ALA A 127 15.31 -4.39 -11.40
CA ALA A 127 15.28 -3.99 -12.80
C ALA A 127 14.46 -4.97 -13.64
N GLY A 128 14.60 -6.27 -13.38
CA GLY A 128 13.79 -7.33 -14.00
C GLY A 128 12.30 -7.19 -13.69
N ILE A 129 11.94 -6.89 -12.44
CA ILE A 129 10.54 -6.63 -12.05
C ILE A 129 9.99 -5.39 -12.72
N ARG A 130 10.74 -4.28 -12.81
CA ARG A 130 10.32 -3.07 -13.54
C ARG A 130 10.00 -3.39 -15.00
N LYS A 131 10.92 -4.08 -15.67
CA LYS A 131 10.74 -4.48 -17.07
C LYS A 131 9.48 -5.31 -17.25
N LEU A 132 9.28 -6.33 -16.39
CA LEU A 132 8.10 -7.18 -16.42
C LEU A 132 6.81 -6.38 -16.24
N CYS A 133 6.77 -5.48 -15.27
CA CYS A 133 5.59 -4.64 -15.01
C CYS A 133 5.26 -3.72 -16.18
N LEU A 134 6.27 -3.15 -16.84
CA LEU A 134 6.08 -2.31 -18.02
C LEU A 134 5.59 -3.12 -19.23
N GLU A 135 6.08 -4.35 -19.39
CA GLU A 135 5.63 -5.26 -20.45
C GLU A 135 4.19 -5.76 -20.25
N GLU A 136 3.80 -6.06 -19.00
CA GLU A 136 2.42 -6.46 -18.66
C GLU A 136 1.42 -5.31 -18.81
N GLY A 137 1.86 -4.07 -18.60
CA GLY A 137 1.11 -2.84 -18.79
C GLY A 137 -0.09 -2.66 -17.87
N GLU A 138 -0.87 -1.61 -18.14
CA GLU A 138 -2.06 -1.23 -17.35
C GLU A 138 -3.21 -2.25 -17.46
N GLN A 139 -3.21 -3.11 -18.49
CA GLN A 139 -4.28 -4.07 -18.71
C GLN A 139 -4.36 -5.10 -17.59
N ALA A 140 -3.22 -5.59 -17.11
CA ALA A 140 -3.15 -6.52 -15.99
C ALA A 140 -3.77 -5.97 -14.70
N GLU A 141 -3.62 -4.68 -14.43
CA GLU A 141 -4.21 -4.01 -13.26
C GLU A 141 -5.72 -3.76 -13.44
N SER A 142 -6.16 -3.43 -14.66
CA SER A 142 -7.57 -3.24 -14.99
C SER A 142 -8.38 -4.52 -14.77
N GLU A 143 -7.84 -5.67 -15.13
CA GLU A 143 -8.46 -6.98 -14.97
C GLU A 143 -8.71 -7.35 -13.49
N LYS A 144 -7.84 -6.88 -12.59
CA LYS A 144 -7.98 -7.10 -11.14
C LYS A 144 -9.02 -6.18 -10.47
N ASN A 145 -9.65 -5.29 -11.23
CA ASN A 145 -10.54 -4.23 -10.71
C ASN A 145 -9.87 -3.43 -9.57
N MET A 146 -8.58 -3.15 -9.73
CA MET A 146 -7.80 -2.39 -8.77
C MET A 146 -7.98 -0.89 -8.97
N VAL A 147 -7.93 -0.19 -7.86
CA VAL A 147 -7.76 1.26 -7.84
C VAL A 147 -6.29 1.56 -8.08
N GLY A 148 -6.04 2.54 -8.94
CA GLY A 148 -4.71 3.11 -9.00
C GLY A 148 -3.84 2.50 -10.07
N THR A 149 -4.38 2.32 -11.29
CA THR A 149 -3.54 2.17 -12.49
C THR A 149 -2.49 3.28 -12.61
N ARG A 150 -2.65 4.39 -11.86
CA ARG A 150 -1.66 5.45 -11.73
C ARG A 150 -0.62 5.18 -10.65
N LEU A 151 -0.94 4.32 -9.66
CA LEU A 151 -0.02 3.97 -8.58
C LEU A 151 0.90 2.85 -9.07
N LYS A 152 1.94 3.22 -9.77
CA LYS A 152 2.89 2.33 -10.42
C LYS A 152 3.88 1.69 -9.45
N PHE A 153 3.35 1.05 -8.40
CA PHE A 153 4.12 0.40 -7.35
C PHE A 153 3.70 -1.03 -7.17
N VAL A 154 4.68 -1.89 -6.96
CA VAL A 154 4.51 -3.30 -6.65
C VAL A 154 5.32 -3.68 -5.42
N LEU A 155 4.95 -4.78 -4.79
CA LEU A 155 5.73 -5.40 -3.72
C LEU A 155 6.57 -6.53 -4.28
N VAL A 156 7.74 -6.75 -3.67
CA VAL A 156 8.67 -7.82 -4.06
C VAL A 156 9.12 -8.58 -2.82
N ALA A 157 9.05 -9.89 -2.90
CA ALA A 157 9.57 -10.85 -1.93
C ALA A 157 10.74 -11.61 -2.57
N ASP A 158 11.92 -11.04 -2.46
CA ASP A 158 13.17 -11.65 -2.87
C ASP A 158 13.81 -12.50 -1.75
N GLU A 159 14.97 -13.03 -2.00
CA GLU A 159 15.70 -13.86 -1.03
C GLU A 159 15.92 -13.13 0.31
N ALA A 160 16.31 -11.85 0.27
CA ALA A 160 16.58 -11.06 1.46
C ALA A 160 15.31 -10.86 2.30
N VAL A 161 14.18 -10.54 1.64
CA VAL A 161 12.89 -10.38 2.29
C VAL A 161 12.44 -11.70 2.93
N LEU A 162 12.47 -12.82 2.19
CA LEU A 162 11.98 -14.09 2.71
C LEU A 162 12.86 -14.66 3.83
N LYS A 163 14.18 -14.41 3.80
CA LYS A 163 15.07 -14.72 4.91
C LYS A 163 14.81 -13.85 6.14
N ASP A 164 14.46 -12.59 5.97
CA ASP A 164 14.08 -11.74 7.08
C ASP A 164 12.77 -12.21 7.72
N ILE A 165 11.78 -12.57 6.92
CA ILE A 165 10.51 -13.16 7.44
C ILE A 165 10.77 -14.43 8.23
N ALA A 166 11.66 -15.32 7.75
CA ALA A 166 12.08 -16.53 8.48
C ALA A 166 12.75 -16.24 9.84
N ASN A 167 13.25 -15.02 10.03
CA ASN A 167 13.86 -14.55 11.27
C ASN A 167 12.96 -13.56 12.04
N ASP A 168 11.65 -13.61 11.84
CA ASP A 168 10.66 -12.73 12.48
C ASP A 168 10.89 -11.24 12.21
N ILE A 169 11.55 -10.90 11.10
CA ILE A 169 11.76 -9.52 10.66
C ILE A 169 10.73 -9.19 9.56
N PHE A 170 9.65 -8.53 9.95
CA PHE A 170 8.48 -8.30 9.10
C PHE A 170 8.66 -7.07 8.20
N VAL A 171 9.28 -7.30 7.06
CA VAL A 171 9.56 -6.29 6.04
C VAL A 171 9.14 -6.79 4.66
N VAL A 172 8.92 -5.84 3.74
CA VAL A 172 8.70 -6.13 2.32
C VAL A 172 9.42 -5.07 1.48
N LYS A 173 9.81 -5.42 0.27
CA LYS A 173 10.38 -4.47 -0.68
C LYS A 173 9.26 -3.86 -1.51
N THR A 174 9.25 -2.53 -1.66
CA THR A 174 8.36 -1.82 -2.59
C THR A 174 9.17 -1.26 -3.74
N VAL A 175 8.64 -1.39 -4.96
CA VAL A 175 9.31 -1.00 -6.20
C VAL A 175 8.37 -0.16 -7.05
N GLY A 176 8.80 1.05 -7.38
CA GLY A 176 8.16 1.86 -8.42
C GLY A 176 8.65 1.41 -9.79
N TYR A 177 7.75 0.94 -10.65
CA TYR A 177 8.15 0.36 -11.91
C TYR A 177 8.27 1.37 -13.06
N ASP A 178 7.75 2.58 -12.91
CA ASP A 178 7.95 3.69 -13.84
C ASP A 178 9.04 4.68 -13.40
N TRP A 179 9.82 4.32 -12.39
CA TRP A 179 10.94 5.12 -11.93
C TRP A 179 11.97 5.34 -13.04
N ASP A 180 12.38 6.59 -13.21
CA ASP A 180 13.37 7.02 -14.20
C ASP A 180 14.59 7.64 -13.47
N PRO A 181 15.80 7.06 -13.60
CA PRO A 181 16.99 7.56 -12.94
C PRO A 181 17.35 9.00 -13.33
N ILE A 182 16.92 9.47 -14.49
CA ILE A 182 17.19 10.83 -14.98
C ILE A 182 16.27 11.84 -14.31
N GLN A 183 14.97 11.50 -14.21
CA GLN A 183 13.96 12.38 -13.63
C GLN A 183 13.94 12.30 -12.10
N ASP A 184 14.15 11.11 -11.55
CA ASP A 184 14.02 10.80 -10.12
C ASP A 184 15.38 10.54 -9.46
N SER A 185 16.42 11.25 -9.91
CA SER A 185 17.83 11.05 -9.54
C SER A 185 18.14 11.13 -8.03
N ARG A 186 17.18 11.56 -7.21
CA ARG A 186 17.32 11.67 -5.74
C ARG A 186 16.93 10.40 -4.98
N SER A 187 16.43 9.39 -5.66
CA SER A 187 16.02 8.11 -5.06
C SER A 187 16.33 6.95 -6.01
N TRP A 188 16.30 5.76 -5.48
CA TRP A 188 16.52 4.52 -6.25
C TRP A 188 15.23 3.91 -6.81
N GLY A 189 14.08 4.53 -6.50
CA GLY A 189 12.75 4.07 -6.91
C GLY A 189 12.34 2.74 -6.28
N TRP A 190 13.04 2.30 -5.25
CA TRP A 190 12.63 1.17 -4.42
C TRP A 190 13.12 1.37 -2.99
N MET A 191 12.49 0.72 -2.06
CA MET A 191 12.89 0.69 -0.65
C MET A 191 12.29 -0.50 0.07
N ARG A 192 12.79 -0.77 1.27
CA ARG A 192 12.17 -1.70 2.21
C ARG A 192 11.23 -0.94 3.12
N LEU A 193 10.09 -1.51 3.42
CA LEU A 193 9.16 -0.96 4.39
C LEU A 193 8.72 -2.04 5.38
N ALA A 194 8.40 -1.63 6.60
CA ALA A 194 7.81 -2.53 7.57
C ALA A 194 6.40 -2.93 7.10
N THR A 195 6.06 -4.21 7.23
CA THR A 195 4.79 -4.75 6.73
C THR A 195 3.57 -4.06 7.32
N GLY A 196 3.69 -3.55 8.55
CA GLY A 196 2.64 -2.80 9.23
C GLY A 196 2.37 -1.41 8.67
N ASP A 197 3.30 -0.85 7.90
CA ASP A 197 3.20 0.49 7.33
C ASP A 197 2.65 0.50 5.90
N LEU A 198 2.22 -0.65 5.39
CA LEU A 198 1.69 -0.77 4.04
C LEU A 198 0.49 0.15 3.77
N LEU A 199 -0.40 0.31 4.76
CA LEU A 199 -1.52 1.24 4.65
C LEU A 199 -1.03 2.69 4.56
N GLU A 200 -0.11 3.09 5.41
CA GLU A 200 0.43 4.46 5.42
C GLU A 200 1.18 4.76 4.12
N PHE A 201 1.92 3.79 3.59
CA PHE A 201 2.56 3.89 2.28
C PHE A 201 1.53 4.12 1.19
N TRP A 202 0.45 3.34 1.15
CA TRP A 202 -0.63 3.51 0.18
C TRP A 202 -1.30 4.88 0.30
N GLU A 203 -1.56 5.35 1.52
CA GLU A 203 -2.11 6.69 1.78
C GLU A 203 -1.19 7.81 1.27
N MET A 204 0.11 7.67 1.45
CA MET A 204 1.08 8.66 0.97
C MET A 204 1.11 8.73 -0.56
N ILE A 205 1.03 7.59 -1.24
CA ILE A 205 0.95 7.55 -2.70
C ILE A 205 -0.35 8.22 -3.17
N LEU A 206 -1.48 7.94 -2.52
CA LEU A 206 -2.75 8.61 -2.84
C LEU A 206 -2.68 10.13 -2.65
N MET A 207 -2.07 10.59 -1.57
CA MET A 207 -1.87 12.02 -1.33
C MET A 207 -1.02 12.65 -2.43
N ALA A 208 0.01 11.97 -2.87
CA ALA A 208 0.87 12.46 -3.94
C ALA A 208 0.11 12.57 -5.27
N ASP A 209 -0.76 11.61 -5.58
CA ASP A 209 -1.62 11.65 -6.79
C ASP A 209 -2.67 12.78 -6.72
N GLU A 210 -3.38 12.89 -5.60
CA GLU A 210 -4.45 13.89 -5.42
C GLU A 210 -3.94 15.33 -5.45
N TYR A 211 -2.81 15.60 -4.83
CA TYR A 211 -2.24 16.96 -4.74
C TYR A 211 -1.22 17.27 -5.83
N SER A 212 -1.09 16.40 -6.84
CA SER A 212 -0.11 16.56 -7.92
C SER A 212 1.30 16.85 -7.39
N ILE A 213 1.66 16.25 -6.26
CA ILE A 213 3.02 16.30 -5.74
C ILE A 213 3.87 15.58 -6.76
N SER A 214 4.63 16.33 -7.53
CA SER A 214 5.29 15.92 -8.77
C SER A 214 6.32 14.79 -8.60
N LYS A 215 6.50 14.26 -7.39
CA LYS A 215 7.55 13.28 -7.11
C LYS A 215 7.12 12.29 -6.03
N TYR A 216 6.39 11.26 -6.42
CA TYR A 216 6.11 10.09 -5.56
C TYR A 216 7.39 9.54 -4.91
N TYR A 217 8.50 9.62 -5.62
CA TYR A 217 9.78 9.09 -5.20
C TYR A 217 10.50 9.94 -4.14
N ASP A 218 9.96 11.11 -3.79
CA ASP A 218 10.50 11.91 -2.68
C ASP A 218 10.33 11.23 -1.30
N ILE A 219 9.41 10.27 -1.20
CA ILE A 219 9.23 9.44 0.01
C ILE A 219 10.24 8.30 0.11
N PHE A 220 10.91 7.97 -0.99
CA PHE A 220 11.85 6.86 -1.02
C PHE A 220 13.21 7.25 -0.41
N PHE A 221 13.95 6.22 -0.02
CA PHE A 221 15.28 6.37 0.53
C PHE A 221 16.22 7.13 -0.43
N LYS A 222 16.96 8.10 0.12
CA LYS A 222 17.84 9.01 -0.63
C LYS A 222 19.32 8.80 -0.30
N GLY A 223 19.67 7.78 0.44
CA GLY A 223 21.05 7.41 0.78
C GLY A 223 21.78 6.73 -0.38
N SER A 224 22.90 6.08 -0.06
CA SER A 224 23.63 5.29 -1.04
C SER A 224 22.87 4.00 -1.41
N GLU A 225 23.05 3.50 -2.62
CA GLU A 225 22.44 2.25 -3.06
C GLU A 225 22.89 1.07 -2.18
N GLU A 226 24.14 1.09 -1.70
CA GLU A 226 24.72 0.07 -0.83
C GLU A 226 24.00 -0.05 0.52
N ASP A 227 23.34 1.01 0.96
CA ASP A 227 22.63 1.04 2.23
C ASP A 227 21.13 0.67 2.11
N LEU A 228 20.59 0.59 0.90
CA LEU A 228 19.16 0.33 0.68
C LEU A 228 18.64 -0.93 1.39
N GLU A 229 19.41 -2.03 1.35
CA GLU A 229 19.02 -3.27 2.00
C GLU A 229 19.07 -3.19 3.54
N LYS A 230 19.76 -2.20 4.10
CA LYS A 230 19.91 -2.01 5.55
C LYS A 230 18.82 -1.09 6.12
N HIS A 231 18.20 -0.27 5.27
CA HIS A 231 17.24 0.73 5.70
C HIS A 231 15.81 0.25 5.49
N VAL A 232 14.99 0.42 6.52
CA VAL A 232 13.57 0.10 6.49
C VAL A 232 12.78 1.37 6.77
N TRP A 233 11.84 1.70 5.89
CA TRP A 233 10.88 2.77 6.10
C TRP A 233 9.76 2.28 7.03
N TRP A 234 9.41 3.07 8.01
CA TRP A 234 8.37 2.78 9.00
C TRP A 234 7.36 3.93 9.18
N GLY A 235 6.92 4.45 8.09
CA GLY A 235 5.89 5.49 8.07
C GLY A 235 6.43 6.91 7.93
N SER A 236 5.50 7.86 7.86
CA SER A 236 5.81 9.28 7.58
C SER A 236 6.72 9.93 8.62
N ALA A 237 6.74 9.41 9.85
CA ALA A 237 7.63 9.90 10.90
C ALA A 237 9.11 9.63 10.60
N SER A 238 9.42 8.64 9.76
CA SER A 238 10.80 8.26 9.42
C SER A 238 11.39 9.07 8.25
N LEU A 239 10.58 9.80 7.49
CA LEU A 239 11.05 10.59 6.35
C LEU A 239 12.12 11.63 6.71
N SER A 240 12.12 12.11 7.96
CA SER A 240 13.11 13.04 8.47
C SER A 240 14.37 12.37 9.06
N ARG A 241 14.41 11.03 9.13
CA ARG A 241 15.43 10.26 9.84
C ARG A 241 15.94 9.07 9.04
N PHE A 242 16.17 9.26 7.77
CA PHE A 242 16.63 8.18 6.88
C PHE A 242 17.91 7.47 7.32
N GLY A 243 18.72 8.07 8.15
CA GLY A 243 19.92 7.43 8.69
C GLY A 243 19.70 6.50 9.88
N ASP A 244 18.52 6.55 10.51
CA ASP A 244 18.26 5.85 11.77
C ASP A 244 17.54 4.51 11.60
N CYS A 245 16.95 4.25 10.43
CA CYS A 245 16.22 3.03 10.14
C CYS A 245 17.18 1.90 9.75
N SER A 246 17.06 0.76 10.42
CA SER A 246 17.83 -0.44 10.11
C SER A 246 16.95 -1.67 10.08
N ARG A 247 17.43 -2.76 9.48
CA ARG A 247 16.73 -4.05 9.46
C ARG A 247 16.39 -4.56 10.86
N VAL A 248 17.24 -4.27 11.83
CA VAL A 248 17.05 -4.67 13.24
C VAL A 248 16.03 -3.79 13.96
N GLN A 249 15.74 -2.62 13.43
CA GLN A 249 14.77 -1.67 14.01
C GLN A 249 13.41 -1.76 13.31
N THR A 250 13.01 -2.96 12.97
CA THR A 250 11.72 -3.19 12.34
C THR A 250 10.55 -2.88 13.27
N ALA A 251 9.38 -2.92 12.72
CA ALA A 251 8.08 -2.58 13.30
C ALA A 251 7.84 -2.97 14.77
N CYS A 252 8.61 -3.90 15.32
CA CYS A 252 8.50 -4.33 16.71
C CYS A 252 8.83 -3.24 17.75
N LYS A 253 9.51 -2.16 17.35
CA LYS A 253 9.91 -1.08 18.28
C LYS A 253 9.04 0.17 18.23
N ASP A 254 8.28 0.35 17.15
CA ASP A 254 7.36 1.48 17.06
C ASP A 254 6.00 1.11 17.63
N ASP A 255 5.85 1.28 18.95
CA ASP A 255 4.60 1.06 19.63
C ASP A 255 3.74 2.33 19.76
N LYS A 256 4.15 3.43 19.10
CA LYS A 256 3.46 4.71 19.13
C LYS A 256 1.96 4.58 18.87
N PHE A 257 1.56 3.50 18.16
CA PHE A 257 0.19 3.19 17.85
C PHE A 257 -0.22 1.76 18.23
N GLY A 258 0.63 0.97 18.88
CA GLY A 258 0.36 -0.43 19.20
C GLY A 258 0.17 -1.35 17.98
N ARG A 259 0.46 -0.86 16.77
CA ARG A 259 0.13 -1.54 15.51
C ARG A 259 0.99 -2.78 15.26
N PHE A 260 2.13 -2.82 15.89
CA PHE A 260 3.23 -3.72 15.52
C PHE A 260 3.71 -4.57 16.68
N ARG A 261 3.01 -4.54 17.80
CA ARG A 261 3.30 -5.49 18.87
C ARG A 261 2.78 -6.85 18.46
N PHE A 262 3.68 -7.68 18.02
CA PHE A 262 3.58 -9.10 18.25
C PHE A 262 4.19 -9.30 19.64
N ASP A 263 3.38 -9.52 20.67
CA ASP A 263 3.90 -10.10 21.89
C ASP A 263 4.43 -11.48 21.53
N PRO A 264 5.66 -11.85 21.92
CA PRO A 264 6.26 -13.13 21.61
C PRO A 264 5.48 -14.31 22.20
#